data_7426e9bb725671852f8dabc5c106a5f5
#
_entry.id   7426e9bb725671852f8dabc5c106a5f5
#
_cell.length_a   1.000
_cell.length_b   1.000
_cell.length_c   1.000
_cell.angle_alpha   90.00
_cell.angle_beta   90.00
_cell.angle_gamma   90.00
#
_symmetry.space_group_name_H-M   'P 1'
#
loop_
_entity.id
_entity.type
_entity.pdbx_description
1 polymer ?
#
loop_
_entity_poly.entity_id
_entity_poly.type
_entity_poly.pdbx_seq_one_letter_code
_entity_poly.pdbx_strand_id
1 'polypeptide(L)'
;MKTVRLGQTDLQVSRLCLGCMTYGDPLRGNHAWTLPEESSRPLIKQALDAGINFFDTANSYSDGSSEEILGRALKDYAQRDRVVVATKVYFPLSNLSQGLSRTNILQS
;
A
#
# COMPACT_ATOMS: atom_id res chain seq x y z
N MET A 1 13.86 3.77 -14.07
CA MET A 1 12.89 4.90 -14.09
C MET A 1 13.52 6.08 -13.37
N LYS A 2 13.28 7.29 -13.83
CA LYS A 2 13.76 8.50 -13.15
C LYS A 2 13.03 8.72 -11.85
N THR A 3 13.74 9.17 -10.81
CA THR A 3 13.17 9.58 -9.53
C THR A 3 13.08 11.10 -9.44
N VAL A 4 12.21 11.57 -8.59
CA VAL A 4 12.05 12.99 -8.23
C VAL A 4 11.92 13.10 -6.71
N ARG A 5 12.27 14.27 -6.19
CA ARG A 5 12.08 14.54 -4.77
C ARG A 5 10.59 14.76 -4.50
N LEU A 6 10.07 14.12 -3.46
CA LEU A 6 8.68 14.26 -3.04
C LEU A 6 8.52 15.59 -2.28
N GLY A 7 8.04 16.60 -3.01
CA GLY A 7 7.86 17.94 -2.44
C GLY A 7 9.18 18.52 -1.91
N GLN A 8 9.15 18.95 -0.64
CA GLN A 8 10.33 19.48 0.05
C GLN A 8 10.99 18.46 0.99
N THR A 9 10.57 17.19 0.92
CA THR A 9 11.14 16.11 1.73
C THR A 9 12.45 15.61 1.13
N ASP A 10 13.18 14.77 1.87
CA ASP A 10 14.38 14.09 1.37
C ASP A 10 14.07 12.79 0.62
N LEU A 11 12.78 12.44 0.49
CA LEU A 11 12.37 11.21 -0.17
C LEU A 11 12.52 11.31 -1.69
N GLN A 12 13.23 10.35 -2.26
CA GLN A 12 13.37 10.18 -3.71
C GLN A 12 12.39 9.12 -4.19
N VAL A 13 11.39 9.52 -4.96
CA VAL A 13 10.33 8.62 -5.43
C VAL A 13 10.31 8.52 -6.94
N SER A 14 9.91 7.37 -7.46
CA SER A 14 9.64 7.21 -8.89
C SER A 14 8.52 8.17 -9.33
N ARG A 15 8.57 8.61 -10.58
CA ARG A 15 7.54 9.51 -11.15
C ARG A 15 6.17 8.85 -11.25
N LEU A 16 6.13 7.52 -11.22
CA LEU A 16 4.89 6.74 -11.13
C LEU A 16 4.79 6.18 -9.71
N CYS A 17 3.57 6.20 -9.19
CA CYS A 17 3.21 5.59 -7.92
C CYS A 17 2.26 4.42 -8.20
N LEU A 18 2.49 3.27 -7.58
CA LEU A 18 1.56 2.14 -7.68
C LEU A 18 0.47 2.29 -6.63
N GLY A 19 -0.78 2.49 -7.08
CA GLY A 19 -1.95 2.43 -6.20
C GLY A 19 -2.27 0.98 -5.86
N CYS A 20 -2.54 0.69 -4.58
CA CYS A 20 -2.69 -0.67 -4.06
C CYS A 20 -4.12 -1.02 -3.62
N MET A 21 -5.11 -0.20 -3.93
CA MET A 21 -6.51 -0.46 -3.56
C MET A 21 -7.06 -1.75 -4.20
N THR A 22 -6.54 -2.13 -5.37
CA THR A 22 -6.94 -3.36 -6.07
C THR A 22 -6.50 -4.62 -5.33
N TYR A 23 -5.40 -4.57 -4.58
CA TYR A 23 -4.82 -5.75 -3.91
C TYR A 23 -5.50 -5.97 -2.55
N GLY A 24 -5.94 -7.18 -2.29
CA GLY A 24 -6.62 -7.50 -1.05
C GLY A 24 -7.18 -8.91 -1.04
N ASP A 25 -7.75 -9.29 0.10
CA ASP A 25 -8.54 -10.51 0.21
C ASP A 25 -9.95 -10.21 -0.34
N PRO A 26 -10.43 -10.90 -1.40
CA PRO A 26 -11.77 -10.69 -1.94
C PRO A 26 -12.89 -10.93 -0.93
N LEU A 27 -12.66 -11.75 0.10
CA LEU A 27 -13.64 -12.01 1.16
C LEU A 27 -13.70 -10.86 2.19
N ARG A 28 -12.67 -10.02 2.24
CA ARG A 28 -12.59 -8.82 3.08
C ARG A 28 -12.79 -7.53 2.29
N GLY A 29 -12.86 -7.63 0.97
CA GLY A 29 -13.05 -6.50 0.06
C GLY A 29 -14.49 -6.03 0.00
N ASN A 30 -14.69 -4.76 -0.30
CA ASN A 30 -16.00 -4.13 -0.50
C ASN A 30 -16.26 -3.74 -1.95
N HIS A 31 -15.46 -4.25 -2.89
CA HIS A 31 -15.64 -4.08 -4.33
C HIS A 31 -15.26 -5.37 -5.08
N ALA A 32 -15.89 -5.57 -6.25
CA ALA A 32 -15.79 -6.83 -7.01
C ALA A 32 -14.44 -7.02 -7.72
N TRP A 33 -13.62 -5.97 -7.85
CA TRP A 33 -12.35 -5.99 -8.58
C TRP A 33 -11.11 -6.17 -7.68
N THR A 34 -11.30 -6.63 -6.45
CA THR A 34 -10.20 -6.98 -5.54
C THR A 34 -9.43 -8.19 -6.05
N LEU A 35 -8.12 -8.08 -6.16
CA LEU A 35 -7.23 -9.18 -6.55
C LEU A 35 -6.61 -9.82 -5.32
N PRO A 36 -6.68 -11.18 -5.20
CA PRO A 36 -6.03 -11.90 -4.11
C PRO A 36 -4.50 -11.82 -4.20
N GLU A 37 -3.83 -12.21 -3.14
CA GLU A 37 -2.38 -12.10 -3.02
C GLU A 37 -1.63 -12.80 -4.16
N GLU A 38 -2.05 -14.00 -4.56
CA GLU A 38 -1.42 -14.76 -5.65
C GLU A 38 -1.41 -14.01 -6.98
N SER A 39 -2.46 -13.22 -7.26
CA SER A 39 -2.55 -12.39 -8.47
C SER A 39 -1.88 -11.02 -8.29
N SER A 40 -1.82 -10.52 -7.07
CA SER A 40 -1.26 -9.20 -6.73
C SER A 40 0.27 -9.20 -6.72
N ARG A 41 0.88 -10.24 -6.17
CA ARG A 41 2.34 -10.29 -6.00
C ARG A 41 3.12 -10.17 -7.32
N PRO A 42 2.74 -10.84 -8.43
CA PRO A 42 3.42 -10.66 -9.70
C PRO A 42 3.36 -9.21 -10.22
N LEU A 43 2.24 -8.51 -10.02
CA LEU A 43 2.08 -7.11 -10.44
C LEU A 43 2.95 -6.17 -9.61
N ILE A 44 3.02 -6.38 -8.30
CA ILE A 44 3.90 -5.60 -7.41
C ILE A 44 5.37 -5.83 -7.80
N LYS A 45 5.74 -7.09 -8.06
CA LYS A 45 7.10 -7.42 -8.53
C LYS A 45 7.41 -6.75 -9.87
N GLN A 46 6.49 -6.79 -10.81
CA GLN A 46 6.65 -6.13 -12.11
C GLN A 46 6.84 -4.62 -11.96
N ALA A 47 6.11 -3.98 -11.06
CA ALA A 47 6.28 -2.56 -10.76
C ALA A 47 7.68 -2.26 -10.22
N LEU A 48 8.16 -3.07 -9.26
CA LEU A 48 9.52 -2.96 -8.71
C LEU A 48 10.57 -3.14 -9.80
N ASP A 49 10.43 -4.16 -10.65
CA ASP A 49 11.35 -4.45 -11.75
C ASP A 49 11.38 -3.31 -12.80
N ALA A 50 10.27 -2.59 -12.96
CA ALA A 50 10.18 -1.40 -13.81
C ALA A 50 10.77 -0.13 -13.15
N GLY A 51 11.21 -0.21 -11.90
CA GLY A 51 11.82 0.89 -11.16
C GLY A 51 10.84 1.75 -10.34
N ILE A 52 9.59 1.30 -10.17
CA ILE A 52 8.65 1.94 -9.26
C ILE A 52 9.08 1.63 -7.82
N ASN A 53 9.31 2.68 -7.03
CA ASN A 53 9.65 2.55 -5.61
C ASN A 53 8.65 3.27 -4.70
N PHE A 54 7.52 3.73 -5.25
CA PHE A 54 6.51 4.48 -4.53
C PHE A 54 5.16 3.75 -4.61
N PHE A 55 4.57 3.46 -3.44
CA PHE A 55 3.36 2.65 -3.31
C PHE A 55 2.36 3.42 -2.44
N ASP A 56 1.10 3.46 -2.85
CA ASP A 56 0.02 4.11 -2.12
C ASP A 56 -1.03 3.09 -1.70
N THR A 57 -1.19 2.91 -0.41
CA THR A 57 -2.19 2.02 0.19
C THR A 57 -3.02 2.78 1.23
N ALA A 58 -3.87 2.09 1.96
CA ALA A 58 -4.62 2.60 3.11
C ALA A 58 -4.99 1.45 4.04
N ASN A 59 -5.15 1.75 5.32
CA ASN A 59 -5.59 0.74 6.28
C ASN A 59 -6.98 0.18 5.95
N SER A 60 -7.85 0.98 5.30
CA SER A 60 -9.21 0.58 4.94
C SER A 60 -9.32 -0.24 3.65
N TYR A 61 -8.28 -0.29 2.82
CA TYR A 61 -8.33 -1.03 1.57
C TYR A 61 -8.48 -2.53 1.83
N SER A 62 -9.63 -3.07 1.42
CA SER A 62 -10.03 -4.46 1.67
C SER A 62 -9.82 -4.87 3.14
N ASP A 63 -10.26 -3.99 4.05
CA ASP A 63 -10.22 -4.17 5.51
C ASP A 63 -8.81 -4.55 6.03
N GLY A 64 -7.79 -3.85 5.52
CA GLY A 64 -6.39 -4.04 5.92
C GLY A 64 -5.61 -5.07 5.11
N SER A 65 -6.27 -5.92 4.34
CA SER A 65 -5.56 -6.96 3.57
C SER A 65 -4.67 -6.40 2.46
N SER A 66 -4.98 -5.22 1.93
CA SER A 66 -4.09 -4.53 0.97
C SER A 66 -2.72 -4.25 1.57
N GLU A 67 -2.66 -3.68 2.78
CA GLU A 67 -1.40 -3.42 3.48
C GLU A 67 -0.65 -4.71 3.80
N GLU A 68 -1.37 -5.75 4.22
CA GLU A 68 -0.77 -7.05 4.52
C GLU A 68 -0.10 -7.68 3.29
N ILE A 69 -0.78 -7.69 2.15
CA ILE A 69 -0.26 -8.24 0.88
C ILE A 69 0.94 -7.41 0.40
N LEU A 70 0.80 -6.08 0.38
CA LEU A 70 1.89 -5.20 -0.02
C LEU A 70 3.12 -5.38 0.88
N GLY A 71 2.90 -5.44 2.20
CA GLY A 71 3.98 -5.64 3.16
C GLY A 71 4.75 -6.94 2.94
N ARG A 72 4.05 -8.05 2.74
CA ARG A 72 4.69 -9.35 2.45
C ARG A 72 5.44 -9.33 1.11
N ALA A 73 4.84 -8.75 0.07
CA ALA A 73 5.48 -8.64 -1.24
C ALA A 73 6.76 -7.79 -1.19
N LEU A 74 6.71 -6.64 -0.53
CA LEU A 74 7.87 -5.76 -0.39
C LEU A 74 8.98 -6.39 0.46
N LYS A 75 8.61 -7.14 1.51
CA LYS A 75 9.58 -7.90 2.31
C LYS A 75 10.35 -8.92 1.48
N ASP A 76 9.67 -9.59 0.56
CA ASP A 76 10.26 -10.64 -0.26
C ASP A 76 11.03 -10.10 -1.48
N TYR A 77 10.60 -8.97 -2.05
CA TYR A 77 11.11 -8.50 -3.35
C TYR A 77 11.93 -7.21 -3.28
N ALA A 78 11.94 -6.48 -2.17
CA ALA A 78 12.58 -5.19 -2.05
C ALA A 78 13.36 -5.04 -0.74
N GLN A 79 14.21 -4.03 -0.68
CA GLN A 79 14.81 -3.55 0.57
C GLN A 79 13.95 -2.41 1.10
N ARG A 80 13.58 -2.46 2.39
CA ARG A 80 12.63 -1.51 2.99
C ARG A 80 13.06 -0.05 2.86
N ASP A 81 14.36 0.23 2.95
CA ASP A 81 14.94 1.57 2.84
C ASP A 81 14.98 2.11 1.41
N ARG A 82 14.68 1.27 0.42
CA ARG A 82 14.64 1.65 -1.00
C ARG A 82 13.24 1.89 -1.54
N VAL A 83 12.21 1.70 -0.73
CA VAL A 83 10.81 1.90 -1.13
C VAL A 83 10.13 2.88 -0.20
N VAL A 84 9.22 3.67 -0.77
CA VAL A 84 8.38 4.62 -0.04
C VAL A 84 6.95 4.11 -0.10
N VAL A 85 6.35 3.92 1.07
CA VAL A 85 4.97 3.47 1.21
C VAL A 85 4.18 4.57 1.89
N ALA A 86 3.19 5.10 1.17
CA ALA A 86 2.19 6.00 1.73
C ALA A 86 0.98 5.19 2.15
N THR A 87 0.47 5.47 3.34
CA THR A 87 -0.79 4.91 3.82
C THR A 87 -1.68 5.99 4.41
N LYS A 88 -2.91 5.61 4.77
CA LYS A 88 -3.95 6.53 5.22
C LYS A 88 -4.73 5.91 6.36
N VAL A 89 -5.28 6.77 7.21
CA VAL A 89 -6.22 6.40 8.27
C VAL A 89 -7.36 7.40 8.29
N TYR A 90 -8.56 6.94 8.37
CA TYR A 90 -9.78 7.72 8.62
C TYR A 90 -11.03 6.83 8.61
N PHE A 91 -11.24 6.06 7.54
CA PHE A 91 -12.43 5.22 7.40
C PHE A 91 -12.41 4.06 8.41
N PRO A 92 -13.61 3.59 8.83
CA PRO A 92 -13.67 2.50 9.80
C PRO A 92 -13.17 1.19 9.21
N LEU A 93 -12.62 0.36 10.07
CA LEU A 93 -12.28 -1.03 9.83
C LEU A 93 -13.21 -1.92 10.63
N SER A 94 -13.18 -3.23 10.40
CA SER A 94 -13.92 -4.19 11.22
C SER A 94 -13.59 -4.10 12.72
N ASN A 95 -12.38 -3.65 13.06
CA ASN A 95 -11.86 -3.53 14.43
C ASN A 95 -11.47 -2.10 14.84
N LEU A 96 -11.76 -1.09 14.01
CA LEU A 96 -11.35 0.29 14.25
C LEU A 96 -12.47 1.25 13.86
N SER A 97 -12.81 2.18 14.78
CA SER A 97 -13.81 3.23 14.51
C SER A 97 -13.28 4.27 13.52
N GLN A 98 -14.20 5.05 12.95
CA GLN A 98 -13.87 6.13 12.03
C GLN A 98 -13.19 7.30 12.76
N GLY A 99 -12.26 7.96 12.08
CA GLY A 99 -11.71 9.25 12.47
C GLY A 99 -10.20 9.29 12.62
N LEU A 100 -9.70 10.46 12.98
CA LEU A 100 -8.29 10.79 13.14
C LEU A 100 -7.89 11.04 14.60
N SER A 101 -8.57 10.39 15.54
CA SER A 101 -8.15 10.46 16.93
C SER A 101 -6.76 9.85 17.09
N ARG A 102 -6.04 10.30 18.13
CA ARG A 102 -4.74 9.71 18.47
C ARG A 102 -4.84 8.19 18.61
N THR A 103 -5.91 7.72 19.26
CA THR A 103 -6.15 6.27 19.42
C THR A 103 -6.27 5.56 18.07
N ASN A 104 -7.09 6.10 17.14
CA ASN A 104 -7.25 5.50 15.82
C ASN A 104 -5.94 5.48 15.02
N ILE A 105 -5.17 6.56 15.07
CA ILE A 105 -3.88 6.63 14.37
C ILE A 105 -2.90 5.60 14.93
N LEU A 106 -2.85 5.42 16.25
CA LEU A 106 -1.91 4.47 16.86
C LEU A 106 -2.35 3.01 16.72
N GLN A 107 -3.66 2.74 16.55
CA GLN A 107 -4.20 1.40 16.35
C GLN A 107 -4.27 0.99 14.88
N SER A 108 -4.14 1.95 13.99
CA SER A 108 -4.08 1.70 12.54
C SER A 108 -2.70 1.19 12.14
#